data_a49487fd002804454febb338749631c8
#
_entry.id   a49487fd002804454febb338749631c8
#
_cell.length_a   1.000
_cell.length_b   1.000
_cell.length_c   1.000
_cell.angle_alpha   90.00
_cell.angle_beta   90.00
_cell.angle_gamma   90.00
#
_symmetry.space_group_name_H-M   'P 1'
#
loop_
_entity.id
_entity.type
_entity.pdbx_description
1 polymer ?
#
loop_
_entity_poly.entity_id
_entity_poly.type
_entity_poly.pdbx_seq_one_letter_code
_entity_poly.pdbx_strand_id
1 'polypeptide(L)'
;MPASARSGVEREPAKMKRSIDRILTTHVGSLIRPQPLQVFLRAKQAGKAFDANGYAACLTEAVAAIVRHQAEAGIDVVSDGEFGKSISWSQYALERLSGFERRPVKQGANPFQRGADRRRFGEFYAELDAREEIATSTDAVCIGPIAYTGQAELERDIKNFKAALDGVKVEEAFLPVAAPASVIPDRKNEYYSSDEDCLAAIAAAMRIEYKMIVDAGFLLQLDDARTAVTYDRMVPPASFVEYRNWVAQHVEVLNHAIEGLPPERIRYHVCWGSWPGPHTTDVPLKDILDLILQVKVGAYVIEGANPRHAHEWKVWEEVKLPEGKALIPGVISHATNVVEHPELVAERILHYAQLVGRENVLAGTDCGFAQGPFYRRVHPSIMWAKLEALAQGARLASKALWP
;
A
#
# COMPACT_ATOMS: atom_id res chain seq x y z
N MET A 1 25.67 8.63 -49.64
CA MET A 1 25.05 9.42 -48.58
C MET A 1 24.79 8.47 -47.41
N PRO A 2 25.52 8.53 -46.27
CA PRO A 2 25.21 7.70 -45.13
C PRO A 2 24.03 8.27 -44.35
N ALA A 3 23.10 7.39 -44.02
CA ALA A 3 21.93 7.69 -43.19
C ALA A 3 22.37 8.08 -41.74
N SER A 4 21.94 9.24 -41.28
CA SER A 4 22.18 9.73 -39.95
C SER A 4 21.41 8.86 -38.94
N ALA A 5 22.15 8.13 -38.09
CA ALA A 5 21.61 7.52 -36.89
C ALA A 5 21.07 8.63 -35.97
N ARG A 6 19.76 8.66 -35.76
CA ARG A 6 19.16 9.46 -34.69
C ARG A 6 19.54 8.81 -33.38
N SER A 7 20.45 9.43 -32.64
CA SER A 7 20.71 9.11 -31.23
C SER A 7 19.41 9.36 -30.46
N GLY A 8 18.77 8.29 -30.03
CA GLY A 8 17.70 8.37 -29.04
C GLY A 8 18.32 8.88 -27.74
N VAL A 9 18.07 10.13 -27.39
CA VAL A 9 18.31 10.64 -26.05
C VAL A 9 17.32 9.89 -25.16
N GLU A 10 17.79 8.88 -24.43
CA GLU A 10 17.05 8.30 -23.33
C GLU A 10 16.77 9.45 -22.35
N ARG A 11 15.53 9.93 -22.30
CA ARG A 11 15.12 10.90 -21.29
C ARG A 11 15.24 10.19 -19.94
N GLU A 12 16.05 10.76 -19.04
CA GLU A 12 16.02 10.33 -17.64
C GLU A 12 14.59 10.25 -17.15
N PRO A 13 14.19 9.16 -16.46
CA PRO A 13 12.84 9.05 -15.93
C PRO A 13 12.57 10.24 -14.99
N ALA A 14 11.42 10.89 -15.17
CA ALA A 14 11.05 12.03 -14.35
C ALA A 14 11.03 11.62 -12.88
N LYS A 15 11.77 12.35 -12.03
CA LYS A 15 11.81 12.11 -10.57
C LYS A 15 10.44 12.39 -9.96
N MET A 16 10.11 11.69 -8.85
CA MET A 16 8.91 11.95 -8.04
C MET A 16 8.87 13.42 -7.63
N LYS A 17 7.73 14.06 -7.75
CA LYS A 17 7.53 15.44 -7.32
C LYS A 17 7.70 15.59 -5.82
N ARG A 18 8.18 16.75 -5.42
CA ARG A 18 8.50 17.13 -4.05
C ARG A 18 7.67 18.35 -3.63
N SER A 19 7.56 18.57 -2.34
CA SER A 19 6.89 19.73 -1.74
C SER A 19 7.77 20.97 -1.82
N ILE A 20 7.96 21.56 -3.01
CA ILE A 20 8.90 22.67 -3.23
C ILE A 20 8.35 24.06 -2.89
N ASP A 21 7.04 24.24 -3.03
CA ASP A 21 6.32 25.51 -2.82
C ASP A 21 5.11 25.35 -1.88
N ARG A 22 4.69 24.14 -1.64
CA ARG A 22 3.64 23.73 -0.71
C ARG A 22 3.79 22.27 -0.34
N ILE A 23 3.14 21.86 0.74
CA ILE A 23 3.02 20.43 1.10
C ILE A 23 2.10 19.74 0.08
N LEU A 24 2.61 18.74 -0.62
CA LEU A 24 1.81 17.86 -1.47
C LEU A 24 1.06 16.83 -0.64
N THR A 25 -0.13 16.45 -1.10
CA THR A 25 -1.03 15.50 -0.45
C THR A 25 -1.14 14.20 -1.23
N THR A 26 -1.25 13.09 -0.53
CA THR A 26 -1.42 11.76 -1.10
C THR A 26 -2.15 10.82 -0.12
N HIS A 27 -2.28 9.55 -0.49
CA HIS A 27 -2.79 8.49 0.37
C HIS A 27 -2.10 7.15 0.04
N VAL A 28 -2.51 6.04 0.69
CA VAL A 28 -1.87 4.73 0.51
C VAL A 28 -2.41 3.94 -0.69
N GLY A 29 -3.54 4.33 -1.29
CA GLY A 29 -4.01 3.75 -2.54
C GLY A 29 -5.43 3.22 -2.50
N SER A 30 -5.76 2.28 -1.62
CA SER A 30 -7.07 1.65 -1.63
C SER A 30 -8.18 2.59 -1.11
N LEU A 31 -9.19 2.79 -1.94
CA LEU A 31 -10.37 3.58 -1.63
C LEU A 31 -11.64 2.71 -1.66
N ILE A 32 -12.72 3.22 -1.04
CA ILE A 32 -13.95 2.44 -0.91
C ILE A 32 -14.67 2.38 -2.24
N ARG A 33 -14.88 1.16 -2.74
CA ARG A 33 -15.51 0.91 -4.04
C ARG A 33 -16.99 1.28 -4.05
N PRO A 34 -17.51 1.87 -5.15
CA PRO A 34 -18.93 2.19 -5.29
C PRO A 34 -19.78 0.92 -5.36
N GLN A 35 -21.01 1.02 -4.88
CA GLN A 35 -21.95 -0.13 -4.80
C GLN A 35 -22.17 -0.84 -6.15
N PRO A 36 -22.32 -0.17 -7.30
CA PRO A 36 -22.45 -0.87 -8.59
C PRO A 36 -21.27 -1.80 -8.91
N LEU A 37 -20.04 -1.36 -8.64
CA LEU A 37 -18.84 -2.18 -8.86
C LEU A 37 -18.79 -3.36 -7.89
N GLN A 38 -19.20 -3.17 -6.63
CA GLN A 38 -19.24 -4.25 -5.64
C GLN A 38 -20.21 -5.39 -6.05
N VAL A 39 -21.30 -5.08 -6.76
CA VAL A 39 -22.24 -6.13 -7.27
C VAL A 39 -21.52 -7.08 -8.21
N PHE A 40 -20.77 -6.56 -9.18
CA PHE A 40 -19.98 -7.39 -10.11
C PHE A 40 -18.89 -8.18 -9.38
N LEU A 41 -18.18 -7.56 -8.45
CA LEU A 41 -17.11 -8.21 -7.71
C LEU A 41 -17.63 -9.32 -6.80
N ARG A 42 -18.84 -9.21 -6.21
CA ARG A 42 -19.51 -10.28 -5.47
C ARG A 42 -19.85 -11.46 -6.38
N ALA A 43 -20.38 -11.18 -7.57
CA ALA A 43 -20.68 -12.24 -8.55
C ALA A 43 -19.41 -12.99 -8.98
N LYS A 44 -18.33 -12.25 -9.27
CA LYS A 44 -17.02 -12.79 -9.63
C LYS A 44 -16.46 -13.71 -8.51
N GLN A 45 -16.44 -13.23 -7.26
CA GLN A 45 -15.93 -14.02 -6.13
C GLN A 45 -16.78 -15.28 -5.86
N ALA A 46 -18.09 -15.20 -6.11
CA ALA A 46 -18.99 -16.33 -5.95
C ALA A 46 -18.97 -17.31 -7.13
N GLY A 47 -18.14 -17.08 -8.15
CA GLY A 47 -18.10 -17.89 -9.38
C GLY A 47 -19.41 -17.85 -10.18
N LYS A 48 -20.26 -16.83 -9.98
CA LYS A 48 -21.53 -16.66 -10.71
C LYS A 48 -21.29 -15.97 -12.05
N ALA A 49 -22.12 -16.30 -13.04
CA ALA A 49 -22.11 -15.58 -14.30
C ALA A 49 -22.48 -14.10 -14.09
N PHE A 50 -21.80 -13.21 -14.79
CA PHE A 50 -22.08 -11.78 -14.82
C PHE A 50 -21.78 -11.21 -16.22
N ASP A 51 -22.34 -10.06 -16.52
CA ASP A 51 -22.06 -9.34 -17.76
C ASP A 51 -20.63 -8.76 -17.71
N ALA A 52 -19.71 -9.37 -18.47
CA ALA A 52 -18.32 -8.95 -18.55
C ALA A 52 -18.14 -7.57 -19.16
N ASN A 53 -18.98 -7.20 -20.14
CA ASN A 53 -18.92 -5.86 -20.77
C ASN A 53 -19.46 -4.81 -19.80
N GLY A 54 -20.55 -5.10 -19.12
CA GLY A 54 -21.09 -4.22 -18.07
C GLY A 54 -20.11 -4.04 -16.91
N TYR A 55 -19.39 -5.08 -16.50
CA TYR A 55 -18.31 -4.98 -15.51
C TYR A 55 -17.18 -4.05 -15.99
N ALA A 56 -16.70 -4.26 -17.23
CA ALA A 56 -15.62 -3.44 -17.78
C ALA A 56 -16.02 -1.96 -17.87
N ALA A 57 -17.22 -1.66 -18.33
CA ALA A 57 -17.75 -0.28 -18.39
C ALA A 57 -17.88 0.33 -16.99
N CYS A 58 -18.45 -0.41 -16.02
CA CYS A 58 -18.60 0.02 -14.63
C CYS A 58 -17.24 0.30 -13.97
N LEU A 59 -16.24 -0.55 -14.20
CA LEU A 59 -14.88 -0.35 -13.67
C LEU A 59 -14.24 0.91 -14.24
N THR A 60 -14.34 1.12 -15.55
CA THR A 60 -13.80 2.32 -16.23
C THR A 60 -14.43 3.60 -15.67
N GLU A 61 -15.77 3.62 -15.54
CA GLU A 61 -16.49 4.76 -14.98
C GLU A 61 -16.14 4.99 -13.50
N ALA A 62 -16.05 3.94 -12.70
CA ALA A 62 -15.69 4.03 -11.29
C ALA A 62 -14.27 4.59 -11.10
N VAL A 63 -13.28 4.16 -11.92
CA VAL A 63 -11.92 4.70 -11.88
C VAL A 63 -11.90 6.17 -12.30
N ALA A 64 -12.63 6.56 -13.34
CA ALA A 64 -12.74 7.96 -13.75
C ALA A 64 -13.39 8.84 -12.66
N ALA A 65 -14.42 8.34 -12.00
CA ALA A 65 -15.09 9.06 -10.91
C ALA A 65 -14.20 9.22 -9.68
N ILE A 66 -13.47 8.15 -9.27
CA ILE A 66 -12.62 8.21 -8.08
C ILE A 66 -11.42 9.14 -8.26
N VAL A 67 -10.83 9.19 -9.46
CA VAL A 67 -9.72 10.10 -9.77
C VAL A 67 -10.16 11.56 -9.71
N ARG A 68 -11.32 11.90 -10.33
CA ARG A 68 -11.89 13.25 -10.22
C ARG A 68 -12.17 13.65 -8.77
N HIS A 69 -12.78 12.76 -8.00
CA HIS A 69 -13.14 13.07 -6.62
C HIS A 69 -11.90 13.26 -5.73
N GLN A 70 -10.80 12.51 -5.96
CA GLN A 70 -9.52 12.75 -5.27
C GLN A 70 -8.99 14.16 -5.58
N ALA A 71 -8.99 14.57 -6.85
CA ALA A 71 -8.55 15.91 -7.26
C ALA A 71 -9.43 17.01 -6.64
N GLU A 72 -10.75 16.83 -6.63
CA GLU A 72 -11.74 17.75 -6.02
C GLU A 72 -11.54 17.85 -4.49
N ALA A 73 -11.20 16.77 -3.83
CA ALA A 73 -10.86 16.74 -2.39
C ALA A 73 -9.50 17.40 -2.09
N GLY A 74 -8.72 17.74 -3.11
CA GLY A 74 -7.41 18.40 -2.97
C GLY A 74 -6.26 17.43 -2.75
N ILE A 75 -6.36 16.23 -3.30
CA ILE A 75 -5.26 15.24 -3.31
C ILE A 75 -4.40 15.46 -4.55
N ASP A 76 -3.10 15.65 -4.35
CA ASP A 76 -2.12 15.98 -5.40
C ASP A 76 -1.56 14.75 -6.10
N VAL A 77 -1.33 13.66 -5.36
CA VAL A 77 -0.79 12.40 -5.91
C VAL A 77 -1.83 11.32 -5.72
N VAL A 78 -2.52 10.95 -6.81
CA VAL A 78 -3.73 10.14 -6.83
C VAL A 78 -3.47 8.69 -7.24
N SER A 79 -4.42 7.78 -6.94
CA SER A 79 -4.43 6.39 -7.42
C SER A 79 -5.75 6.04 -8.12
N ASP A 80 -5.81 4.85 -8.73
CA ASP A 80 -7.02 4.24 -9.28
C ASP A 80 -7.98 3.70 -8.19
N GLY A 81 -7.65 3.89 -6.91
CA GLY A 81 -8.39 3.37 -5.76
C GLY A 81 -8.28 1.85 -5.56
N GLU A 82 -7.44 1.17 -6.34
CA GLU A 82 -7.31 -0.30 -6.41
C GLU A 82 -8.58 -0.99 -6.90
N PHE A 83 -9.38 -0.31 -7.70
CA PHE A 83 -10.70 -0.83 -8.10
C PHE A 83 -10.62 -2.07 -9.00
N GLY A 84 -9.52 -2.25 -9.74
CA GLY A 84 -9.26 -3.43 -10.55
C GLY A 84 -8.95 -4.70 -9.75
N LYS A 85 -8.56 -4.59 -8.47
CA LYS A 85 -8.27 -5.72 -7.60
C LYS A 85 -9.56 -6.34 -7.05
N SER A 86 -9.81 -7.60 -7.36
CA SER A 86 -11.10 -8.27 -7.11
C SER A 86 -11.17 -9.02 -5.78
N ILE A 87 -10.04 -9.30 -5.11
CA ILE A 87 -10.00 -10.02 -3.83
C ILE A 87 -9.61 -9.05 -2.71
N SER A 88 -8.33 -8.92 -2.41
CA SER A 88 -7.81 -7.98 -1.42
C SER A 88 -6.60 -7.27 -2.00
N TRP A 89 -6.07 -6.30 -1.25
CA TRP A 89 -4.85 -5.56 -1.61
C TRP A 89 -3.64 -6.49 -1.91
N SER A 90 -3.60 -7.71 -1.35
CA SER A 90 -2.50 -8.67 -1.55
C SER A 90 -2.94 -9.95 -2.28
N GLN A 91 -4.11 -10.52 -1.94
CA GLN A 91 -4.56 -11.79 -2.51
C GLN A 91 -5.02 -11.68 -3.98
N TYR A 92 -5.17 -10.48 -4.53
CA TYR A 92 -5.39 -10.29 -5.96
C TYR A 92 -4.29 -10.96 -6.80
N ALA A 93 -3.10 -11.11 -6.25
CA ALA A 93 -1.98 -11.79 -6.88
C ALA A 93 -2.26 -13.26 -7.20
N LEU A 94 -3.22 -13.93 -6.50
CA LEU A 94 -3.70 -15.28 -6.86
C LEU A 94 -4.38 -15.35 -8.23
N GLU A 95 -4.85 -14.22 -8.76
CA GLU A 95 -5.40 -14.13 -10.11
C GLU A 95 -4.33 -13.73 -11.15
N ARG A 96 -3.13 -13.30 -10.71
CA ARG A 96 -2.04 -12.80 -11.55
C ARG A 96 -0.78 -13.66 -11.52
N LEU A 97 -0.76 -14.71 -10.68
CA LEU A 97 0.37 -15.62 -10.56
C LEU A 97 -0.08 -17.06 -10.81
N SER A 98 0.72 -17.81 -11.58
CA SER A 98 0.57 -19.27 -11.67
C SER A 98 1.18 -19.96 -10.46
N GLY A 99 1.00 -21.28 -10.37
CA GLY A 99 1.64 -22.14 -9.37
C GLY A 99 0.91 -22.22 -8.02
N PHE A 100 -0.21 -21.52 -7.85
CA PHE A 100 -0.98 -21.52 -6.60
C PHE A 100 -2.34 -22.23 -6.76
N GLU A 101 -2.69 -22.99 -5.73
CA GLU A 101 -4.01 -23.57 -5.52
C GLU A 101 -4.66 -22.95 -4.28
N ARG A 102 -5.99 -22.70 -4.36
CA ARG A 102 -6.79 -22.26 -3.20
C ARG A 102 -7.39 -23.48 -2.51
N ARG A 103 -7.04 -23.67 -1.25
CA ARG A 103 -7.62 -24.74 -0.42
C ARG A 103 -8.43 -24.13 0.72
N PRO A 104 -9.58 -24.75 1.10
CA PRO A 104 -10.34 -24.29 2.28
C PRO A 104 -9.49 -24.32 3.54
N VAL A 105 -9.51 -23.23 4.32
CA VAL A 105 -8.83 -23.17 5.62
C VAL A 105 -9.68 -23.90 6.66
N LYS A 106 -9.05 -24.75 7.48
CA LYS A 106 -9.71 -25.29 8.67
C LYS A 106 -10.01 -24.15 9.64
N GLN A 107 -11.21 -24.20 10.25
CA GLN A 107 -11.64 -23.20 11.23
C GLN A 107 -10.58 -23.02 12.32
N GLY A 108 -10.20 -21.76 12.62
CA GLY A 108 -9.13 -21.42 13.60
C GLY A 108 -7.70 -21.44 13.05
N ALA A 109 -7.49 -21.72 11.76
CA ALA A 109 -6.17 -21.75 11.14
C ALA A 109 -5.78 -20.41 10.47
N ASN A 110 -6.64 -19.38 10.53
CA ASN A 110 -6.34 -18.08 9.93
C ASN A 110 -5.15 -17.42 10.64
N PRO A 111 -4.05 -17.17 9.92
CA PRO A 111 -2.83 -16.59 10.52
C PRO A 111 -3.02 -15.14 10.99
N PHE A 112 -3.99 -14.40 10.44
CA PHE A 112 -4.38 -13.09 10.97
C PHE A 112 -5.11 -13.16 12.31
N GLN A 113 -5.48 -14.36 12.78
CA GLN A 113 -6.07 -14.62 14.09
C GLN A 113 -5.04 -15.04 15.16
N ARG A 114 -3.75 -14.84 14.91
CA ARG A 114 -2.66 -15.16 15.82
C ARG A 114 -1.90 -13.88 16.20
N GLY A 115 -1.30 -13.88 17.37
CA GLY A 115 -0.48 -12.78 17.84
C GLY A 115 -0.59 -12.58 19.35
N ALA A 116 0.33 -11.83 19.93
CA ALA A 116 0.36 -11.53 21.35
C ALA A 116 -0.80 -10.62 21.76
N ASP A 117 -1.13 -9.64 20.91
CA ASP A 117 -2.26 -8.73 21.12
C ASP A 117 -3.59 -9.49 21.15
N ARG A 118 -3.78 -10.44 20.23
CA ARG A 118 -4.98 -11.30 20.21
C ARG A 118 -5.08 -12.21 21.42
N ARG A 119 -3.96 -12.74 21.93
CA ARG A 119 -3.96 -13.52 23.15
C ARG A 119 -4.32 -12.69 24.37
N ARG A 120 -3.85 -11.43 24.41
CA ARG A 120 -4.12 -10.50 25.51
C ARG A 120 -5.59 -10.02 25.55
N PHE A 121 -6.17 -9.78 24.40
CA PHE A 121 -7.54 -9.23 24.25
C PHE A 121 -8.49 -10.21 23.57
N GLY A 122 -8.44 -11.50 23.98
CA GLY A 122 -9.18 -12.58 23.32
C GLY A 122 -10.68 -12.36 23.22
N GLU A 123 -11.32 -11.81 24.24
CA GLU A 123 -12.78 -11.51 24.23
C GLU A 123 -13.13 -10.45 23.17
N PHE A 124 -12.35 -9.35 23.12
CA PHE A 124 -12.54 -8.31 22.12
C PHE A 124 -12.40 -8.87 20.69
N TYR A 125 -11.36 -9.67 20.44
CA TYR A 125 -11.14 -10.23 19.11
C TYR A 125 -12.17 -11.29 18.74
N ALA A 126 -12.73 -12.03 19.69
CA ALA A 126 -13.83 -12.96 19.43
C ALA A 126 -15.09 -12.22 18.99
N GLU A 127 -15.42 -11.08 19.61
CA GLU A 127 -16.54 -10.23 19.19
C GLU A 127 -16.27 -9.58 17.81
N LEU A 128 -15.05 -9.09 17.57
CA LEU A 128 -14.68 -8.49 16.30
C LEU A 128 -14.80 -9.49 15.16
N ASP A 129 -14.24 -10.69 15.33
CA ASP A 129 -14.27 -11.77 14.34
C ASP A 129 -15.70 -12.25 14.04
N ALA A 130 -16.58 -12.21 15.03
CA ALA A 130 -18.00 -12.56 14.86
C ALA A 130 -18.79 -11.50 14.09
N ARG A 131 -18.40 -10.23 14.18
CA ARG A 131 -19.05 -9.10 13.46
C ARG A 131 -18.53 -8.94 12.03
N GLU A 132 -17.24 -9.16 11.83
CA GLU A 132 -16.66 -9.18 10.51
C GLU A 132 -17.02 -10.54 9.91
N GLU A 133 -17.87 -10.57 8.86
CA GLU A 133 -17.94 -11.73 7.96
C GLU A 133 -16.54 -11.90 7.36
N ILE A 134 -15.64 -12.54 8.12
CA ILE A 134 -14.32 -12.89 7.60
C ILE A 134 -14.62 -13.86 6.47
N ALA A 135 -14.51 -13.35 5.24
CA ALA A 135 -14.63 -14.14 4.04
C ALA A 135 -13.82 -15.42 4.28
N THR A 136 -14.44 -16.57 4.08
CA THR A 136 -13.82 -17.88 4.25
C THR A 136 -12.43 -17.82 3.66
N SER A 137 -11.43 -17.64 4.53
CA SER A 137 -10.05 -17.50 4.09
C SER A 137 -9.65 -18.81 3.43
N THR A 138 -9.20 -18.73 2.20
CA THR A 138 -8.59 -19.87 1.53
C THR A 138 -7.09 -19.77 1.74
N ASP A 139 -6.46 -20.88 2.13
CA ASP A 139 -5.01 -21.02 2.08
C ASP A 139 -4.56 -21.00 0.61
N ALA A 140 -3.57 -20.19 0.31
CA ALA A 140 -2.86 -20.29 -0.94
C ALA A 140 -1.71 -21.28 -0.78
N VAL A 141 -1.72 -22.35 -1.56
CA VAL A 141 -0.69 -23.39 -1.55
C VAL A 141 0.09 -23.34 -2.86
N CYS A 142 1.38 -23.14 -2.79
CA CYS A 142 2.27 -23.21 -3.94
C CYS A 142 2.50 -24.67 -4.29
N ILE A 143 2.00 -25.10 -5.45
CA ILE A 143 2.05 -26.47 -5.96
C ILE A 143 2.77 -26.62 -7.30
N GLY A 144 3.32 -25.54 -7.84
CA GLY A 144 3.97 -25.52 -9.15
C GLY A 144 4.83 -24.27 -9.35
N PRO A 145 5.47 -24.13 -10.52
CA PRO A 145 6.32 -22.99 -10.82
C PRO A 145 5.51 -21.69 -10.87
N ILE A 146 6.04 -20.67 -10.19
CA ILE A 146 5.44 -19.35 -10.12
C ILE A 146 5.87 -18.53 -11.34
N ALA A 147 4.90 -18.02 -12.08
CA ALA A 147 5.10 -17.06 -13.16
C ALA A 147 4.02 -15.98 -13.12
N TYR A 148 4.34 -14.78 -13.60
CA TYR A 148 3.35 -13.70 -13.72
C TYR A 148 2.45 -13.94 -14.94
N THR A 149 1.15 -13.93 -14.74
CA THR A 149 0.11 -14.18 -15.76
C THR A 149 -0.91 -13.04 -15.84
N GLY A 150 -0.72 -11.96 -15.08
CA GLY A 150 -1.68 -10.86 -14.92
C GLY A 150 -1.49 -9.68 -15.87
N GLN A 151 -0.79 -9.86 -17.01
CA GLN A 151 -0.48 -8.76 -17.92
C GLN A 151 -1.74 -8.07 -18.45
N ALA A 152 -2.75 -8.84 -18.87
CA ALA A 152 -3.97 -8.29 -19.45
C ALA A 152 -4.79 -7.47 -18.45
N GLU A 153 -4.89 -7.93 -17.20
CA GLU A 153 -5.55 -7.20 -16.12
C GLU A 153 -4.82 -5.92 -15.78
N LEU A 154 -3.49 -5.96 -15.71
CA LEU A 154 -2.69 -4.77 -15.42
C LEU A 154 -2.74 -3.76 -16.56
N GLU A 155 -2.66 -4.20 -17.81
CA GLU A 155 -2.81 -3.33 -18.99
C GLU A 155 -4.17 -2.64 -19.01
N ARG A 156 -5.25 -3.35 -18.68
CA ARG A 156 -6.60 -2.79 -18.50
C ARG A 156 -6.60 -1.72 -17.41
N ASP A 157 -6.02 -2.01 -16.24
CA ASP A 157 -6.00 -1.10 -15.10
C ASP A 157 -5.19 0.17 -15.43
N ILE A 158 -4.02 0.02 -16.07
CA ILE A 158 -3.19 1.12 -16.57
C ILE A 158 -3.95 1.96 -17.61
N LYS A 159 -4.64 1.32 -18.56
CA LYS A 159 -5.43 2.01 -19.58
C LYS A 159 -6.56 2.82 -18.96
N ASN A 160 -7.32 2.23 -18.05
CA ASN A 160 -8.42 2.91 -17.36
C ASN A 160 -7.91 4.10 -16.56
N PHE A 161 -6.78 3.95 -15.86
CA PHE A 161 -6.23 5.01 -15.05
C PHE A 161 -5.66 6.15 -15.90
N LYS A 162 -4.95 5.85 -17.00
CA LYS A 162 -4.51 6.88 -17.97
C LYS A 162 -5.68 7.68 -18.53
N ALA A 163 -6.76 7.00 -18.92
CA ALA A 163 -7.96 7.66 -19.43
C ALA A 163 -8.66 8.51 -18.34
N ALA A 164 -8.65 8.04 -17.08
CA ALA A 164 -9.23 8.78 -15.96
C ALA A 164 -8.47 10.06 -15.60
N LEU A 165 -7.17 10.11 -15.89
CA LEU A 165 -6.32 11.28 -15.64
C LEU A 165 -6.43 12.34 -16.73
N ASP A 166 -6.99 12.00 -17.90
CA ASP A 166 -7.14 12.96 -18.99
C ASP A 166 -8.06 14.12 -18.59
N GLY A 167 -7.54 15.34 -18.69
CA GLY A 167 -8.25 16.55 -18.28
C GLY A 167 -8.37 16.77 -16.77
N VAL A 168 -7.83 15.89 -15.93
CA VAL A 168 -7.82 16.06 -14.45
C VAL A 168 -6.51 16.68 -14.01
N LYS A 169 -6.60 17.75 -13.22
CA LYS A 169 -5.42 18.49 -12.74
C LYS A 169 -4.92 17.90 -11.44
N VAL A 170 -3.86 17.08 -11.51
CA VAL A 170 -3.15 16.48 -10.38
C VAL A 170 -1.64 16.59 -10.60
N GLU A 171 -0.86 16.43 -9.56
CA GLU A 171 0.61 16.53 -9.64
C GLU A 171 1.24 15.25 -10.19
N GLU A 172 0.86 14.09 -9.64
CA GLU A 172 1.34 12.77 -10.07
C GLU A 172 0.27 11.69 -9.81
N ALA A 173 0.55 10.51 -10.32
CA ALA A 173 -0.30 9.34 -10.13
C ALA A 173 0.52 8.11 -9.79
N PHE A 174 -0.02 7.21 -8.94
CA PHE A 174 0.66 6.00 -8.50
C PHE A 174 -0.26 4.78 -8.54
N LEU A 175 0.34 3.60 -8.67
CA LEU A 175 -0.33 2.32 -8.52
C LEU A 175 0.30 1.53 -7.36
N PRO A 176 -0.49 1.13 -6.35
CA PRO A 176 -0.01 0.31 -5.25
C PRO A 176 0.01 -1.17 -5.63
N VAL A 177 1.07 -1.85 -5.23
CA VAL A 177 1.28 -3.30 -5.45
C VAL A 177 1.87 -3.91 -4.19
N ALA A 178 1.48 -5.14 -3.85
CA ALA A 178 2.04 -5.85 -2.70
C ALA A 178 3.55 -6.09 -2.86
N ALA A 179 4.33 -5.80 -1.83
CA ALA A 179 5.73 -6.22 -1.74
C ALA A 179 5.83 -7.76 -1.72
N PRO A 180 6.94 -8.39 -2.17
CA PRO A 180 7.02 -9.85 -2.33
C PRO A 180 6.62 -10.63 -1.07
N ALA A 181 7.04 -10.19 0.11
CA ALA A 181 6.67 -10.82 1.38
C ALA A 181 5.18 -10.71 1.72
N SER A 182 4.51 -9.70 1.18
CA SER A 182 3.09 -9.42 1.38
C SER A 182 2.19 -10.05 0.31
N VAL A 183 2.77 -10.49 -0.80
CA VAL A 183 2.06 -11.27 -1.82
C VAL A 183 1.66 -12.61 -1.22
N ILE A 184 0.36 -12.84 -1.12
CA ILE A 184 -0.19 -14.07 -0.56
C ILE A 184 0.44 -14.37 0.81
N PRO A 185 0.20 -13.53 1.84
CA PRO A 185 0.74 -13.78 3.17
C PRO A 185 0.27 -15.14 3.68
N ASP A 186 1.16 -15.78 4.44
CA ASP A 186 0.92 -17.12 5.03
C ASP A 186 0.66 -18.24 4.03
N ARG A 187 1.15 -18.09 2.79
CA ARG A 187 1.19 -19.15 1.79
C ARG A 187 1.90 -20.40 2.33
N LYS A 188 1.45 -21.55 1.87
CA LYS A 188 2.15 -22.82 2.06
C LYS A 188 2.99 -23.14 0.83
N ASN A 189 4.19 -23.64 1.04
CA ASN A 189 5.07 -24.08 -0.03
C ASN A 189 5.10 -25.62 -0.06
N GLU A 190 4.61 -26.22 -1.14
CA GLU A 190 4.68 -27.66 -1.39
C GLU A 190 5.48 -27.99 -2.68
N TYR A 191 6.08 -26.98 -3.33
CA TYR A 191 6.77 -27.15 -4.61
C TYR A 191 8.26 -26.82 -4.55
N TYR A 192 8.64 -25.67 -4.01
CA TYR A 192 10.04 -25.24 -3.92
C TYR A 192 10.75 -25.91 -2.74
N SER A 193 12.07 -26.04 -2.84
CA SER A 193 12.92 -26.70 -1.82
C SER A 193 12.91 -25.97 -0.47
N SER A 194 12.67 -24.66 -0.47
CA SER A 194 12.58 -23.81 0.73
C SER A 194 11.52 -22.72 0.56
N ASP A 195 11.14 -22.08 1.67
CA ASP A 195 10.25 -20.92 1.65
C ASP A 195 10.96 -19.69 1.05
N GLU A 196 12.28 -19.62 1.20
CA GLU A 196 13.14 -18.61 0.60
C GLU A 196 13.12 -18.72 -0.93
N ASP A 197 13.25 -19.93 -1.49
CA ASP A 197 13.16 -20.16 -2.94
C ASP A 197 11.77 -19.78 -3.48
N CYS A 198 10.72 -20.12 -2.73
CA CYS A 198 9.35 -19.73 -3.07
C CYS A 198 9.18 -18.21 -3.06
N LEU A 199 9.73 -17.52 -2.06
CA LEU A 199 9.69 -16.06 -1.96
C LEU A 199 10.48 -15.40 -3.10
N ALA A 200 11.65 -15.93 -3.44
CA ALA A 200 12.45 -15.46 -4.58
C ALA A 200 11.72 -15.60 -5.91
N ALA A 201 11.00 -16.72 -6.11
CA ALA A 201 10.18 -16.93 -7.30
C ALA A 201 9.00 -15.94 -7.38
N ILE A 202 8.34 -15.65 -6.25
CA ILE A 202 7.32 -14.59 -6.17
C ILE A 202 7.93 -13.24 -6.54
N ALA A 203 9.08 -12.88 -5.97
CA ALA A 203 9.75 -11.62 -6.24
C ALA A 203 10.09 -11.45 -7.74
N ALA A 204 10.62 -12.50 -8.36
CA ALA A 204 10.92 -12.52 -9.79
C ALA A 204 9.67 -12.36 -10.67
N ALA A 205 8.56 -13.00 -10.30
CA ALA A 205 7.30 -12.86 -11.01
C ALA A 205 6.70 -11.45 -10.84
N MET A 206 6.66 -10.91 -9.61
CA MET A 206 6.10 -9.59 -9.32
C MET A 206 6.90 -8.45 -9.94
N ARG A 207 8.20 -8.64 -10.17
CA ARG A 207 9.04 -7.69 -10.91
C ARG A 207 8.44 -7.29 -12.26
N ILE A 208 7.72 -8.20 -12.93
CA ILE A 208 7.05 -7.91 -14.21
C ILE A 208 5.97 -6.84 -14.00
N GLU A 209 5.13 -6.99 -12.97
CA GLU A 209 4.11 -6.00 -12.60
C GLU A 209 4.73 -4.65 -12.22
N TYR A 210 5.78 -4.66 -11.40
CA TYR A 210 6.50 -3.45 -10.98
C TYR A 210 7.04 -2.68 -12.18
N LYS A 211 7.70 -3.40 -13.10
CA LYS A 211 8.25 -2.79 -14.31
C LYS A 211 7.17 -2.21 -15.21
N MET A 212 6.09 -2.93 -15.45
CA MET A 212 4.98 -2.45 -16.31
C MET A 212 4.38 -1.14 -15.79
N ILE A 213 4.25 -0.98 -14.47
CA ILE A 213 3.73 0.24 -13.84
C ILE A 213 4.69 1.42 -14.05
N VAL A 214 5.97 1.21 -13.81
CA VAL A 214 7.00 2.25 -13.99
C VAL A 214 7.13 2.63 -15.46
N ASP A 215 7.17 1.66 -16.38
CA ASP A 215 7.21 1.89 -17.83
C ASP A 215 5.96 2.62 -18.35
N ALA A 216 4.82 2.44 -17.69
CA ALA A 216 3.60 3.18 -18.00
C ALA A 216 3.65 4.66 -17.58
N GLY A 217 4.68 5.07 -16.80
CA GLY A 217 4.89 6.44 -16.34
C GLY A 217 4.29 6.74 -14.97
N PHE A 218 3.76 5.74 -14.24
CA PHE A 218 3.25 5.89 -12.88
C PHE A 218 4.34 5.75 -11.83
N LEU A 219 4.10 6.29 -10.64
CA LEU A 219 4.84 5.88 -9.46
C LEU A 219 4.40 4.48 -9.06
N LEU A 220 5.37 3.64 -8.69
CA LEU A 220 5.11 2.35 -8.08
C LEU A 220 5.07 2.53 -6.55
N GLN A 221 4.00 2.11 -5.89
CA GLN A 221 4.01 1.95 -4.44
C GLN A 221 4.08 0.47 -4.08
N LEU A 222 5.05 0.12 -3.24
CA LEU A 222 5.24 -1.22 -2.71
C LEU A 222 4.62 -1.29 -1.31
N ASP A 223 3.54 -2.07 -1.16
CA ASP A 223 2.82 -2.21 0.10
C ASP A 223 3.37 -3.40 0.90
N ASP A 224 3.97 -3.11 2.04
CA ASP A 224 4.48 -4.10 2.96
C ASP A 224 3.70 -4.10 4.28
N ALA A 225 2.82 -5.06 4.42
CA ALA A 225 2.09 -5.32 5.65
C ALA A 225 2.69 -6.52 6.43
N ARG A 226 3.91 -6.95 6.09
CA ARG A 226 4.56 -8.07 6.78
C ARG A 226 5.68 -7.62 7.70
N THR A 227 6.46 -6.64 7.29
CA THR A 227 7.60 -6.17 8.07
C THR A 227 7.19 -5.83 9.50
N ALA A 228 6.26 -4.93 9.73
CA ALA A 228 5.86 -4.55 11.08
C ALA A 228 4.91 -5.56 11.75
N VAL A 229 3.88 -6.04 11.04
CA VAL A 229 2.84 -6.92 11.62
C VAL A 229 3.38 -8.29 12.07
N THR A 230 4.45 -8.78 11.44
CA THR A 230 5.02 -10.10 11.78
C THR A 230 5.61 -10.12 13.18
N TYR A 231 6.06 -8.98 13.72
CA TYR A 231 6.58 -8.89 15.09
C TYR A 231 5.61 -9.46 16.14
N ASP A 232 4.37 -9.00 16.15
CA ASP A 232 3.33 -9.47 17.09
C ASP A 232 3.09 -10.99 17.03
N ARG A 233 3.37 -11.60 15.86
CA ARG A 233 3.17 -13.04 15.63
C ARG A 233 4.39 -13.90 15.94
N MET A 234 5.58 -13.35 15.73
CA MET A 234 6.85 -14.06 15.94
C MET A 234 7.33 -13.95 17.38
N VAL A 235 7.16 -12.81 18.03
CA VAL A 235 7.79 -12.49 19.32
C VAL A 235 6.74 -12.39 20.43
N PRO A 236 6.71 -13.27 21.42
CA PRO A 236 7.37 -14.58 21.44
C PRO A 236 6.65 -15.62 20.56
N PRO A 237 7.21 -16.81 20.27
CA PRO A 237 8.39 -17.40 20.91
C PRO A 237 9.75 -17.02 20.33
N ALA A 238 9.81 -16.48 19.09
CA ALA A 238 11.08 -16.05 18.53
C ALA A 238 11.67 -14.86 19.30
N SER A 239 12.99 -14.72 19.25
CA SER A 239 13.68 -13.55 19.77
C SER A 239 13.53 -12.33 18.85
N PHE A 240 13.77 -11.15 19.39
CA PHE A 240 13.82 -9.92 18.60
C PHE A 240 14.91 -9.97 17.51
N VAL A 241 16.04 -10.64 17.78
CA VAL A 241 17.12 -10.81 16.79
C VAL A 241 16.67 -11.68 15.62
N GLU A 242 15.97 -12.78 15.88
CA GLU A 242 15.42 -13.64 14.81
C GLU A 242 14.40 -12.89 13.96
N TYR A 243 13.53 -12.10 14.58
CA TYR A 243 12.61 -11.24 13.85
C TYR A 243 13.35 -10.22 12.95
N ARG A 244 14.36 -9.51 13.47
CA ARG A 244 15.12 -8.55 12.65
C ARG A 244 15.87 -9.23 11.52
N ASN A 245 16.43 -10.42 11.72
CA ASN A 245 17.05 -11.20 10.64
C ASN A 245 16.03 -11.57 9.56
N TRP A 246 14.82 -11.95 9.96
CA TRP A 246 13.72 -12.20 9.04
C TRP A 246 13.37 -10.95 8.23
N VAL A 247 13.27 -9.78 8.87
CA VAL A 247 13.03 -8.50 8.17
C VAL A 247 14.16 -8.19 7.18
N ALA A 248 15.42 -8.33 7.59
CA ALA A 248 16.58 -8.07 6.73
C ALA A 248 16.55 -8.93 5.45
N GLN A 249 16.27 -10.23 5.56
CA GLN A 249 16.11 -11.13 4.41
C GLN A 249 14.98 -10.65 3.45
N HIS A 250 13.87 -10.18 3.99
CA HIS A 250 12.75 -9.67 3.18
C HIS A 250 13.09 -8.36 2.48
N VAL A 251 13.87 -7.48 3.13
CA VAL A 251 14.42 -6.27 2.51
C VAL A 251 15.36 -6.61 1.35
N GLU A 252 16.22 -7.62 1.50
CA GLU A 252 17.09 -8.07 0.41
C GLU A 252 16.29 -8.59 -0.79
N VAL A 253 15.29 -9.43 -0.55
CA VAL A 253 14.41 -9.96 -1.59
C VAL A 253 13.64 -8.83 -2.30
N LEU A 254 13.15 -7.85 -1.54
CA LEU A 254 12.47 -6.68 -2.11
C LEU A 254 13.42 -5.85 -2.98
N ASN A 255 14.64 -5.57 -2.50
CA ASN A 255 15.65 -4.85 -3.26
C ASN A 255 16.03 -5.57 -4.55
N HIS A 256 16.09 -6.90 -4.53
CA HIS A 256 16.32 -7.69 -5.75
C HIS A 256 15.13 -7.59 -6.73
N ALA A 257 13.90 -7.61 -6.21
CA ALA A 257 12.70 -7.48 -7.06
C ALA A 257 12.63 -6.13 -7.80
N ILE A 258 13.16 -5.06 -7.23
CA ILE A 258 13.17 -3.71 -7.82
C ILE A 258 14.51 -3.32 -8.48
N GLU A 259 15.49 -4.22 -8.52
CA GLU A 259 16.80 -3.93 -9.11
C GLU A 259 16.68 -3.43 -10.54
N GLY A 260 17.40 -2.32 -10.87
CA GLY A 260 17.36 -1.67 -12.19
C GLY A 260 16.09 -0.87 -12.49
N LEU A 261 15.10 -0.81 -11.59
CA LEU A 261 14.04 0.18 -11.65
C LEU A 261 14.52 1.50 -11.04
N PRO A 262 14.08 2.67 -11.56
CA PRO A 262 14.48 3.97 -11.02
C PRO A 262 13.95 4.16 -9.59
N PRO A 263 14.79 4.21 -8.56
CA PRO A 263 14.33 4.31 -7.17
C PRO A 263 13.45 5.54 -6.92
N GLU A 264 13.72 6.65 -7.62
CA GLU A 264 12.96 7.90 -7.55
C GLU A 264 11.52 7.79 -8.10
N ARG A 265 11.16 6.66 -8.72
CA ARG A 265 9.78 6.35 -9.14
C ARG A 265 9.08 5.38 -8.20
N ILE A 266 9.71 5.00 -7.08
CA ILE A 266 9.20 3.97 -6.17
C ILE A 266 8.99 4.57 -4.78
N ARG A 267 7.84 4.28 -4.16
CA ARG A 267 7.52 4.56 -2.76
C ARG A 267 7.26 3.24 -2.02
N TYR A 268 7.74 3.15 -0.79
CA TYR A 268 7.63 1.95 0.04
C TYR A 268 6.76 2.23 1.26
N HIS A 269 5.63 1.56 1.35
CA HIS A 269 4.69 1.68 2.44
C HIS A 269 4.83 0.54 3.43
N VAL A 270 5.09 0.87 4.69
CA VAL A 270 5.12 -0.07 5.82
C VAL A 270 3.85 0.10 6.63
N CYS A 271 3.11 -1.00 6.78
CA CYS A 271 1.83 -1.03 7.48
C CYS A 271 1.95 -1.82 8.80
N TRP A 272 1.45 -1.24 9.89
CA TRP A 272 1.33 -1.91 11.19
C TRP A 272 0.04 -2.70 11.35
N GLY A 273 -0.76 -2.80 10.28
CA GLY A 273 -2.04 -3.50 10.27
C GLY A 273 -3.23 -2.56 10.32
N SER A 274 -4.17 -2.75 9.40
CA SER A 274 -5.30 -1.83 9.23
C SER A 274 -6.59 -2.35 9.85
N TRP A 275 -6.54 -3.00 10.99
CA TRP A 275 -7.72 -3.38 11.76
C TRP A 275 -7.90 -2.46 12.98
N PRO A 276 -9.14 -2.28 13.49
CA PRO A 276 -9.42 -1.43 14.65
C PRO A 276 -9.12 -2.17 15.96
N GLY A 277 -7.89 -2.66 16.11
CA GLY A 277 -7.43 -3.40 17.28
C GLY A 277 -6.70 -2.54 18.30
N PRO A 278 -6.33 -3.12 19.46
CA PRO A 278 -5.59 -2.42 20.51
C PRO A 278 -4.15 -2.05 20.12
N HIS A 279 -3.51 -2.78 19.23
CA HIS A 279 -2.14 -2.52 18.73
C HIS A 279 -1.07 -2.38 19.84
N THR A 280 -1.25 -3.09 20.99
CA THR A 280 -0.36 -2.92 22.16
C THR A 280 0.98 -3.64 22.02
N THR A 281 1.10 -4.52 21.05
CA THR A 281 2.28 -5.36 20.78
C THR A 281 2.91 -5.06 19.41
N ASP A 282 2.62 -3.89 18.81
CA ASP A 282 3.27 -3.43 17.61
C ASP A 282 4.76 -3.17 17.86
N VAL A 283 5.61 -3.49 16.87
CA VAL A 283 7.02 -3.14 16.93
C VAL A 283 7.19 -1.61 16.83
N PRO A 284 8.00 -0.98 17.71
CA PRO A 284 8.29 0.45 17.58
C PRO A 284 9.05 0.75 16.28
N LEU A 285 8.73 1.89 15.64
CA LEU A 285 9.42 2.33 14.42
C LEU A 285 10.94 2.39 14.59
N LYS A 286 11.43 2.90 15.72
CA LYS A 286 12.86 3.01 16.03
C LYS A 286 13.61 1.66 15.95
N ASP A 287 12.90 0.56 16.20
CA ASP A 287 13.50 -0.77 16.28
C ASP A 287 13.64 -1.46 14.90
N ILE A 288 13.03 -0.89 13.86
CA ILE A 288 13.06 -1.41 12.47
C ILE A 288 13.40 -0.36 11.42
N LEU A 289 13.50 0.92 11.78
CA LEU A 289 13.69 2.01 10.80
C LEU A 289 14.99 1.87 10.02
N ASP A 290 16.06 1.41 10.64
CA ASP A 290 17.34 1.16 9.98
C ASP A 290 17.24 0.10 8.86
N LEU A 291 16.36 -0.90 9.02
CA LEU A 291 16.08 -1.89 7.98
C LEU A 291 15.15 -1.33 6.89
N ILE A 292 14.13 -0.57 7.28
CA ILE A 292 13.22 0.11 6.34
C ILE A 292 14.02 1.02 5.40
N LEU A 293 14.98 1.79 5.93
CA LEU A 293 15.80 2.72 5.16
C LEU A 293 16.81 2.03 4.22
N GLN A 294 17.02 0.72 4.32
CA GLN A 294 17.80 -0.06 3.38
C GLN A 294 17.04 -0.42 2.09
N VAL A 295 15.71 -0.24 2.06
CA VAL A 295 14.94 -0.42 0.84
C VAL A 295 15.27 0.69 -0.16
N LYS A 296 15.67 0.32 -1.37
CA LYS A 296 16.20 1.22 -2.42
C LYS A 296 15.08 1.95 -3.17
N VAL A 297 14.38 2.87 -2.50
CA VAL A 297 13.24 3.61 -3.03
C VAL A 297 13.43 5.12 -2.93
N GLY A 298 12.57 5.92 -3.57
CA GLY A 298 12.59 7.38 -3.51
C GLY A 298 11.82 7.96 -2.31
N ALA A 299 10.82 7.23 -1.79
CA ALA A 299 10.04 7.70 -0.65
C ALA A 299 9.63 6.55 0.28
N TYR A 300 9.49 6.87 1.57
CA TYR A 300 8.99 5.98 2.60
C TYR A 300 7.64 6.48 3.12
N VAL A 301 6.64 5.59 3.15
CA VAL A 301 5.29 5.86 3.64
C VAL A 301 5.12 5.11 4.96
N ILE A 302 4.89 5.84 6.06
CA ILE A 302 4.84 5.30 7.42
C ILE A 302 3.59 5.79 8.17
N GLU A 303 3.10 5.02 9.13
CA GLU A 303 2.02 5.45 10.02
C GLU A 303 2.50 6.57 10.97
N GLY A 304 1.63 7.53 11.26
CA GLY A 304 1.93 8.65 12.15
C GLY A 304 0.68 9.32 12.74
N ALA A 305 -0.54 8.90 12.33
CA ALA A 305 -1.79 9.36 12.92
C ALA A 305 -2.44 8.35 13.87
N ASN A 306 -2.11 7.06 13.73
CA ASN A 306 -2.51 6.03 14.68
C ASN A 306 -2.00 6.40 16.08
N PRO A 307 -2.86 6.47 17.12
CA PRO A 307 -2.44 6.84 18.49
C PRO A 307 -1.26 6.02 19.04
N ARG A 308 -1.05 4.80 18.56
CA ARG A 308 0.08 3.95 18.95
C ARG A 308 1.40 4.43 18.38
N HIS A 309 1.37 5.09 17.21
CA HIS A 309 2.55 5.53 16.45
C HIS A 309 2.68 7.06 16.36
N ALA A 310 1.65 7.81 16.80
CA ALA A 310 1.61 9.27 16.67
C ALA A 310 2.76 10.02 17.38
N HIS A 311 3.44 9.39 18.31
CA HIS A 311 4.61 9.94 19.00
C HIS A 311 5.93 9.65 18.28
N GLU A 312 5.94 8.77 17.29
CA GLU A 312 7.16 8.23 16.66
C GLU A 312 7.80 9.20 15.64
N TRP A 313 7.18 10.34 15.37
CA TRP A 313 7.86 11.43 14.65
C TRP A 313 9.18 11.82 15.34
N LYS A 314 9.31 11.63 16.68
CA LYS A 314 10.53 11.87 17.46
C LYS A 314 11.71 11.00 17.05
N VAL A 315 11.48 9.85 16.41
CA VAL A 315 12.57 8.98 15.91
C VAL A 315 13.45 9.74 14.91
N TRP A 316 12.87 10.69 14.17
CA TRP A 316 13.59 11.52 13.21
C TRP A 316 14.43 12.65 13.85
N GLU A 317 14.38 12.83 15.16
CA GLU A 317 15.33 13.67 15.90
C GLU A 317 16.72 13.01 15.93
N GLU A 318 16.78 11.68 15.96
CA GLU A 318 17.99 10.87 16.06
C GLU A 318 18.41 10.26 14.72
N VAL A 319 17.44 9.88 13.89
CA VAL A 319 17.68 9.22 12.60
C VAL A 319 17.47 10.22 11.46
N LYS A 320 18.49 10.38 10.61
CA LYS A 320 18.39 11.25 9.44
C LYS A 320 17.75 10.54 8.26
N LEU A 321 16.78 11.20 7.63
CA LEU A 321 16.28 10.74 6.33
C LEU A 321 17.43 10.74 5.30
N PRO A 322 17.69 9.66 4.56
CA PRO A 322 18.75 9.62 3.58
C PRO A 322 18.58 10.70 2.51
N GLU A 323 19.69 11.25 2.02
CA GLU A 323 19.70 12.33 1.03
C GLU A 323 18.91 11.94 -0.23
N GLY A 324 18.16 12.89 -0.77
CA GLY A 324 17.34 12.68 -1.97
C GLY A 324 16.06 11.88 -1.75
N LYS A 325 15.76 11.42 -0.53
CA LYS A 325 14.54 10.67 -0.21
C LYS A 325 13.42 11.59 0.26
N ALA A 326 12.18 11.12 0.13
CA ALA A 326 11.00 11.74 0.71
C ALA A 326 10.42 10.88 1.84
N LEU A 327 9.74 11.53 2.76
CA LEU A 327 8.95 10.91 3.81
C LEU A 327 7.47 11.25 3.58
N ILE A 328 6.62 10.24 3.64
CA ILE A 328 5.16 10.37 3.50
C ILE A 328 4.55 9.85 4.80
N PRO A 329 4.52 10.66 5.86
CA PRO A 329 3.88 10.26 7.10
C PRO A 329 2.36 10.23 6.93
N GLY A 330 1.70 9.25 7.54
CA GLY A 330 0.27 9.28 7.77
C GLY A 330 -0.04 10.39 8.78
N VAL A 331 -0.83 11.38 8.38
CA VAL A 331 -1.26 12.48 9.25
C VAL A 331 -2.77 12.45 9.53
N ILE A 332 -3.47 11.53 8.86
CA ILE A 332 -4.85 11.13 9.17
C ILE A 332 -4.93 9.59 9.27
N SER A 333 -5.76 9.10 10.21
CA SER A 333 -5.97 7.66 10.40
C SER A 333 -7.08 7.13 9.49
N HIS A 334 -6.87 5.97 8.91
CA HIS A 334 -7.87 5.24 8.12
C HIS A 334 -8.82 4.39 8.97
N ALA A 335 -8.47 4.10 10.24
CA ALA A 335 -9.10 3.07 11.07
C ALA A 335 -10.18 3.60 12.04
N THR A 336 -10.41 4.90 12.10
CA THR A 336 -11.39 5.53 13.00
C THR A 336 -12.37 6.42 12.26
N ASN A 337 -13.61 6.48 12.74
CA ASN A 337 -14.65 7.38 12.21
C ASN A 337 -14.44 8.85 12.62
N VAL A 338 -13.52 9.15 13.52
CA VAL A 338 -13.20 10.53 13.89
C VAL A 338 -12.47 11.21 12.74
N VAL A 339 -13.01 12.31 12.24
CA VAL A 339 -12.35 13.15 11.23
C VAL A 339 -11.40 14.09 11.97
N GLU A 340 -10.15 14.07 11.60
CA GLU A 340 -9.09 14.90 12.20
C GLU A 340 -9.34 16.39 11.93
N HIS A 341 -9.12 17.23 12.95
CA HIS A 341 -9.17 18.67 12.76
C HIS A 341 -8.01 19.13 11.88
N PRO A 342 -8.21 20.02 10.89
CA PRO A 342 -7.14 20.47 10.00
C PRO A 342 -5.92 21.07 10.69
N GLU A 343 -6.10 21.75 11.86
CA GLU A 343 -4.96 22.26 12.66
C GLU A 343 -4.12 21.13 13.24
N LEU A 344 -4.73 20.02 13.70
CA LEU A 344 -3.99 18.85 14.17
C LEU A 344 -3.22 18.18 13.01
N VAL A 345 -3.81 18.14 11.81
CA VAL A 345 -3.14 17.63 10.60
C VAL A 345 -1.93 18.51 10.28
N ALA A 346 -2.10 19.84 10.33
CA ALA A 346 -1.01 20.79 10.10
C ALA A 346 0.11 20.65 11.14
N GLU A 347 -0.22 20.51 12.42
CA GLU A 347 0.75 20.28 13.50
C GLU A 347 1.58 19.02 13.24
N ARG A 348 0.95 17.91 12.88
CA ARG A 348 1.65 16.66 12.52
C ARG A 348 2.61 16.87 11.34
N ILE A 349 2.18 17.55 10.28
CA ILE A 349 3.03 17.85 9.12
C ILE A 349 4.23 18.70 9.53
N LEU A 350 4.02 19.74 10.35
CA LEU A 350 5.09 20.63 10.81
C LEU A 350 6.15 19.90 11.63
N HIS A 351 5.79 18.95 12.48
CA HIS A 351 6.75 18.13 13.21
C HIS A 351 7.72 17.40 12.25
N TYR A 352 7.20 16.72 11.23
CA TYR A 352 8.06 16.05 10.26
C TYR A 352 8.87 17.02 9.42
N ALA A 353 8.25 18.12 8.94
CA ALA A 353 8.91 19.11 8.10
C ALA A 353 10.10 19.80 8.78
N GLN A 354 10.01 20.03 10.11
CA GLN A 354 11.10 20.59 10.91
C GLN A 354 12.29 19.63 11.03
N LEU A 355 12.06 18.33 11.05
CA LEU A 355 13.09 17.31 11.27
C LEU A 355 13.76 16.84 9.99
N VAL A 356 12.97 16.60 8.93
CA VAL A 356 13.49 16.01 7.69
C VAL A 356 13.57 17.00 6.53
N GLY A 357 13.18 18.27 6.75
CA GLY A 357 13.09 19.30 5.71
C GLY A 357 11.73 19.31 5.02
N ARG A 358 11.15 20.52 4.86
CA ARG A 358 9.80 20.72 4.33
C ARG A 358 9.62 20.17 2.90
N GLU A 359 10.67 20.27 2.09
CA GLU A 359 10.67 19.77 0.70
C GLU A 359 10.65 18.24 0.64
N ASN A 360 10.98 17.58 1.73
CA ASN A 360 11.07 16.13 1.83
C ASN A 360 9.79 15.47 2.36
N VAL A 361 8.78 16.25 2.76
CA VAL A 361 7.53 15.75 3.34
C VAL A 361 6.38 15.86 2.35
N LEU A 362 5.66 14.76 2.13
CA LEU A 362 4.32 14.75 1.54
C LEU A 362 3.34 14.28 2.62
N ALA A 363 2.18 14.92 2.74
CA ALA A 363 1.18 14.53 3.72
C ALA A 363 0.34 13.35 3.21
N GLY A 364 0.27 12.25 3.96
CA GLY A 364 -0.40 11.01 3.59
C GLY A 364 -1.42 10.50 4.60
N THR A 365 -1.93 9.30 4.36
CA THR A 365 -2.78 8.52 5.28
C THR A 365 -1.96 7.39 5.90
N ASP A 366 -2.33 6.93 7.11
CA ASP A 366 -1.65 5.79 7.75
C ASP A 366 -1.68 4.54 6.87
N CYS A 367 -2.85 4.20 6.33
CA CYS A 367 -3.05 3.08 5.43
C CYS A 367 -4.23 3.37 4.47
N GLY A 368 -4.57 2.41 3.60
CA GLY A 368 -5.73 2.50 2.72
C GLY A 368 -7.06 2.34 3.45
N PHE A 369 -8.12 2.90 2.90
CA PHE A 369 -9.46 2.87 3.50
C PHE A 369 -10.25 1.59 3.23
N ALA A 370 -9.78 0.73 2.31
CA ALA A 370 -10.46 -0.50 1.94
C ALA A 370 -9.46 -1.62 1.62
N GLN A 371 -9.29 -2.57 2.52
CA GLN A 371 -8.35 -3.69 2.36
C GLN A 371 -8.82 -4.75 1.35
N GLY A 372 -10.02 -4.59 0.81
CA GLY A 372 -10.61 -5.43 -0.22
C GLY A 372 -11.94 -4.85 -0.72
N PRO A 373 -12.58 -5.49 -1.70
CA PRO A 373 -13.79 -4.96 -2.33
C PRO A 373 -14.94 -4.70 -1.36
N PHE A 374 -15.02 -5.48 -0.27
CA PHE A 374 -16.12 -5.47 0.69
C PHE A 374 -15.68 -5.06 2.08
N TYR A 375 -14.38 -4.91 2.30
CA TYR A 375 -13.79 -4.48 3.56
C TYR A 375 -13.58 -2.97 3.56
N ARG A 376 -14.21 -2.30 4.51
CA ARG A 376 -14.03 -0.86 4.77
C ARG A 376 -13.92 -0.63 6.27
N ARG A 377 -13.08 0.30 6.68
CA ARG A 377 -12.92 0.68 8.09
C ARG A 377 -13.85 1.83 8.49
N VAL A 378 -14.19 2.68 7.52
CA VAL A 378 -15.05 3.86 7.73
C VAL A 378 -16.16 3.93 6.67
N HIS A 379 -17.15 4.76 6.89
CA HIS A 379 -18.16 5.04 5.86
C HIS A 379 -17.53 5.86 4.71
N PRO A 380 -17.98 5.71 3.44
CA PRO A 380 -17.45 6.47 2.31
C PRO A 380 -17.44 7.98 2.52
N SER A 381 -18.50 8.56 3.10
CA SER A 381 -18.56 10.00 3.38
C SER A 381 -17.52 10.44 4.42
N ILE A 382 -17.19 9.58 5.39
CA ILE A 382 -16.15 9.85 6.40
C ILE A 382 -14.76 9.79 5.73
N MET A 383 -14.53 8.83 4.84
CA MET A 383 -13.30 8.76 4.05
C MET A 383 -13.03 10.07 3.31
N TRP A 384 -14.05 10.61 2.62
CA TRP A 384 -13.92 11.88 1.90
C TRP A 384 -13.67 13.06 2.83
N ALA A 385 -14.43 13.17 3.93
CA ALA A 385 -14.22 14.22 4.93
C ALA A 385 -12.78 14.18 5.52
N LYS A 386 -12.21 12.99 5.71
CA LYS A 386 -10.81 12.83 6.15
C LYS A 386 -9.82 13.28 5.09
N LEU A 387 -10.02 12.95 3.83
CA LEU A 387 -9.15 13.41 2.73
C LEU A 387 -9.24 14.93 2.53
N GLU A 388 -10.42 15.52 2.69
CA GLU A 388 -10.61 16.96 2.70
C GLU A 388 -9.88 17.63 3.89
N ALA A 389 -9.96 17.04 5.09
CA ALA A 389 -9.23 17.50 6.28
C ALA A 389 -7.71 17.41 6.08
N LEU A 390 -7.22 16.34 5.43
CA LEU A 390 -5.82 16.20 5.02
C LEU A 390 -5.38 17.37 4.14
N ALA A 391 -6.15 17.66 3.08
CA ALA A 391 -5.84 18.75 2.15
C ALA A 391 -5.92 20.14 2.83
N GLN A 392 -6.88 20.34 3.75
CA GLN A 392 -6.98 21.57 4.53
C GLN A 392 -5.78 21.76 5.46
N GLY A 393 -5.38 20.70 6.19
CA GLY A 393 -4.21 20.73 7.08
C GLY A 393 -2.91 20.96 6.32
N ALA A 394 -2.75 20.34 5.13
CA ALA A 394 -1.59 20.58 4.27
C ALA A 394 -1.50 22.05 3.81
N ARG A 395 -2.64 22.69 3.49
CA ARG A 395 -2.69 24.12 3.17
C ARG A 395 -2.31 25.00 4.36
N LEU A 396 -2.73 24.66 5.58
CA LEU A 396 -2.34 25.38 6.80
C LEU A 396 -0.83 25.25 7.07
N ALA A 397 -0.30 24.03 6.97
CA ALA A 397 1.13 23.78 7.13
C ALA A 397 1.96 24.50 6.05
N SER A 398 1.49 24.51 4.79
CA SER A 398 2.16 25.22 3.70
C SER A 398 2.30 26.72 3.97
N LYS A 399 1.23 27.38 4.46
CA LYS A 399 1.30 28.80 4.84
C LYS A 399 2.32 29.10 5.94
N ALA A 400 2.54 28.15 6.85
CA ALA A 400 3.53 28.30 7.92
C ALA A 400 4.96 28.03 7.43
N LEU A 401 5.14 27.14 6.45
CA LEU A 401 6.44 26.73 5.92
C LEU A 401 6.95 27.61 4.78
N TRP A 402 6.06 28.21 4.00
CA TRP A 402 6.36 29.15 2.90
C TRP A 402 5.54 30.43 3.11
N PRO A 403 5.98 31.31 4.06
CA PRO A 403 5.28 32.55 4.40
C PRO A 403 5.28 33.59 3.25
#